data_edaff87ae2c8be1a6a11bc3735c7d999
#
_entry.id   edaff87ae2c8be1a6a11bc3735c7d999
#
_cell.length_a   1.000
_cell.length_b   1.000
_cell.length_c   1.000
_cell.angle_alpha   90.00
_cell.angle_beta   90.00
_cell.angle_gamma   90.00
#
_symmetry.space_group_name_H-M   'P 1'
#
loop_
_entity.id
_entity.type
_entity.pdbx_description
1 polymer ?
#
loop_
_entity_poly.entity_id
_entity_poly.type
_entity_poly.pdbx_seq_one_letter_code
_entity_poly.pdbx_strand_id
1 'polypeptide(L)'
;DMSHTDAMTASTSSESGEMMNSDATTIGSATLSLSISGLTNLGAAFAYEGWLIVDGQPISTGIFTVSDDGMASATEFVLSVDPVTASSFVLTVEPSPDPDPTPSAVHLLAGDLADGSAQLSVAHAAALGQDFAGASGAYILGIGYPAGLQTGNSYRNGIWMPSLNLPQLPSGWAYEGWVIGADGPITTGRFTAPGTQDSDGSGSAAGGPGTGPNFPGQDFLSQPIDLTSGYAAAITIEPEPDNSPAPFSALKPLADAMIEDVGDHGAQGFVNEAASFPSGRISISN
;
A
#
# COMPACT_ATOMS: atom_id res chain seq x y z
N ASP A 1 -77.59 30.10 -42.45
CA ASP A 1 -78.64 30.85 -41.72
C ASP A 1 -78.24 30.89 -40.21
N MET A 2 -78.15 32.15 -39.74
CA MET A 2 -78.13 32.56 -38.32
C MET A 2 -77.07 31.97 -37.38
N SER A 3 -75.96 32.63 -37.14
CA SER A 3 -75.64 33.69 -36.16
C SER A 3 -76.24 33.43 -34.76
N HIS A 4 -75.39 33.19 -33.78
CA HIS A 4 -75.51 33.85 -32.47
C HIS A 4 -74.18 33.87 -31.78
N THR A 5 -73.61 35.06 -31.60
CA THR A 5 -72.51 35.40 -30.70
C THR A 5 -73.06 35.51 -29.29
N ASP A 6 -72.39 34.87 -28.34
CA ASP A 6 -72.57 35.25 -26.95
C ASP A 6 -71.16 35.36 -26.27
N ALA A 7 -70.87 36.56 -25.86
CA ALA A 7 -69.62 36.91 -25.16
C ALA A 7 -69.85 36.67 -23.65
N MET A 8 -69.05 35.82 -23.05
CA MET A 8 -68.94 35.71 -21.60
C MET A 8 -67.62 36.26 -21.13
N THR A 9 -67.72 37.33 -20.38
CA THR A 9 -66.62 37.93 -19.60
C THR A 9 -66.09 36.97 -18.56
N ALA A 10 -64.81 36.59 -18.64
CA ALA A 10 -64.11 35.86 -17.59
C ALA A 10 -63.48 36.84 -16.62
N SER A 11 -63.85 36.74 -15.36
CA SER A 11 -63.24 37.41 -14.20
C SER A 11 -61.83 36.90 -13.92
N THR A 12 -60.90 37.81 -13.88
CA THR A 12 -59.55 37.51 -13.45
C THR A 12 -59.47 37.51 -11.93
N SER A 13 -59.38 36.34 -11.32
CA SER A 13 -58.87 36.18 -9.95
C SER A 13 -57.36 36.03 -9.99
N SER A 14 -56.65 37.02 -9.46
CA SER A 14 -55.22 36.96 -9.20
C SER A 14 -54.98 36.10 -7.97
N GLU A 15 -54.54 34.85 -8.18
CA GLU A 15 -53.88 34.09 -7.12
C GLU A 15 -52.40 34.49 -7.07
N SER A 16 -52.05 35.13 -5.97
CA SER A 16 -50.65 35.36 -5.57
C SER A 16 -50.03 34.02 -5.25
N GLY A 17 -49.31 33.45 -6.19
CA GLY A 17 -48.43 32.31 -5.93
C GLY A 17 -47.31 32.76 -4.99
N GLU A 18 -47.33 32.25 -3.77
CA GLU A 18 -46.16 32.27 -2.89
C GLU A 18 -45.04 31.57 -3.62
N MET A 19 -43.99 32.34 -3.98
CA MET A 19 -42.70 31.78 -4.36
C MET A 19 -42.19 31.05 -3.13
N MET A 20 -42.23 29.72 -3.15
CA MET A 20 -41.39 28.93 -2.27
C MET A 20 -39.95 29.28 -2.60
N ASN A 21 -39.37 30.10 -1.73
CA ASN A 21 -37.93 30.31 -1.67
C ASN A 21 -37.36 28.98 -1.27
N SER A 22 -36.93 28.15 -2.24
CA SER A 22 -36.08 27.04 -1.96
C SER A 22 -34.75 27.65 -1.48
N ASP A 23 -34.60 27.64 -0.18
CA ASP A 23 -33.32 27.90 0.46
C ASP A 23 -32.34 26.86 -0.08
N ALA A 24 -31.70 27.19 -1.19
CA ALA A 24 -30.53 26.44 -1.64
C ALA A 24 -29.49 26.72 -0.59
N THR A 25 -29.42 25.85 0.39
CA THR A 25 -28.26 25.81 1.31
C THR A 25 -27.03 25.76 0.44
N THR A 26 -26.31 26.86 0.37
CA THR A 26 -25.00 26.91 -0.29
C THR A 26 -24.12 25.99 0.55
N ILE A 27 -23.93 24.74 0.10
CA ILE A 27 -22.96 23.84 0.70
C ILE A 27 -21.62 24.53 0.48
N GLY A 28 -21.07 25.12 1.53
CA GLY A 28 -19.71 25.65 1.49
C GLY A 28 -18.80 24.51 1.04
N SER A 29 -17.91 24.77 0.07
CA SER A 29 -16.98 23.75 -0.37
C SER A 29 -16.01 23.45 0.77
N ALA A 30 -16.17 22.30 1.43
CA ALA A 30 -15.23 21.85 2.43
C ALA A 30 -13.88 21.49 1.78
N THR A 31 -12.78 21.76 2.48
CA THR A 31 -11.42 21.42 2.02
C THR A 31 -10.80 20.41 2.97
N LEU A 32 -10.29 19.32 2.42
CA LEU A 32 -9.49 18.35 3.14
C LEU A 32 -8.01 18.73 2.99
N SER A 33 -7.33 18.88 4.11
CA SER A 33 -5.88 19.06 4.17
C SER A 33 -5.21 17.78 4.63
N LEU A 34 -4.16 17.34 3.90
CA LEU A 34 -3.42 16.10 4.09
C LEU A 34 -2.01 16.42 4.57
N SER A 35 -1.57 15.77 5.66
CA SER A 35 -0.21 15.85 6.17
C SER A 35 0.29 14.45 6.47
N ILE A 36 1.08 13.85 5.56
CA ILE A 36 1.61 12.50 5.66
C ILE A 36 3.13 12.54 5.49
N SER A 37 3.81 11.66 6.20
CA SER A 37 5.25 11.39 6.07
C SER A 37 5.48 9.93 5.71
N GLY A 38 6.65 9.63 5.13
CA GLY A 38 7.07 8.26 4.81
C GLY A 38 6.49 7.68 3.52
N LEU A 39 5.72 8.45 2.73
CA LEU A 39 5.32 8.05 1.39
C LEU A 39 6.51 8.12 0.41
N THR A 40 6.51 7.25 -0.58
CA THR A 40 7.56 7.15 -1.60
C THR A 40 7.03 7.44 -2.99
N ASN A 41 7.92 7.73 -3.93
CA ASN A 41 7.57 7.82 -5.35
C ASN A 41 7.15 6.43 -5.86
N LEU A 42 5.96 6.33 -6.42
CA LEU A 42 5.41 5.09 -7.00
C LEU A 42 5.74 4.93 -8.50
N GLY A 43 6.49 5.87 -9.07
CA GLY A 43 6.72 5.90 -10.51
C GLY A 43 5.48 6.35 -11.31
N ALA A 44 5.51 6.12 -12.62
CA ALA A 44 4.44 6.59 -13.51
C ALA A 44 3.22 5.66 -13.59
N ALA A 45 3.35 4.42 -13.10
CA ALA A 45 2.31 3.41 -13.23
C ALA A 45 1.30 3.41 -12.07
N PHE A 46 1.60 4.13 -10.99
CA PHE A 46 0.77 4.19 -9.80
C PHE A 46 0.68 5.60 -9.22
N ALA A 47 -0.38 5.85 -8.46
CA ALA A 47 -0.61 7.08 -7.72
C ALA A 47 -1.25 6.77 -6.36
N TYR A 48 -1.24 7.73 -5.46
CA TYR A 48 -2.02 7.68 -4.23
C TYR A 48 -3.38 8.31 -4.46
N GLU A 49 -4.43 7.70 -3.88
CA GLU A 49 -5.77 8.28 -3.86
C GLU A 49 -6.36 8.26 -2.46
N GLY A 50 -6.99 9.37 -2.08
CA GLY A 50 -7.66 9.51 -0.81
C GLY A 50 -9.16 9.26 -0.95
N TRP A 51 -9.74 8.59 0.05
CA TRP A 51 -11.16 8.24 0.08
C TRP A 51 -11.78 8.61 1.42
N LEU A 52 -12.86 9.39 1.38
CA LEU A 52 -13.76 9.54 2.52
C LEU A 52 -14.82 8.46 2.48
N ILE A 53 -15.04 7.79 3.60
CA ILE A 53 -16.12 6.83 3.74
C ILE A 53 -17.36 7.56 4.29
N VAL A 54 -18.30 7.87 3.40
CA VAL A 54 -19.52 8.62 3.67
C VAL A 54 -20.70 7.66 3.57
N ASP A 55 -21.46 7.48 4.64
CA ASP A 55 -22.57 6.53 4.72
C ASP A 55 -22.17 5.10 4.26
N GLY A 56 -20.93 4.71 4.56
CA GLY A 56 -20.36 3.41 4.18
C GLY A 56 -19.93 3.29 2.73
N GLN A 57 -19.94 4.38 1.95
CA GLN A 57 -19.49 4.41 0.56
C GLN A 57 -18.18 5.19 0.42
N PRO A 58 -17.20 4.68 -0.36
CA PRO A 58 -15.98 5.41 -0.64
C PRO A 58 -16.25 6.53 -1.65
N ILE A 59 -15.86 7.75 -1.29
CA ILE A 59 -15.91 8.93 -2.14
C ILE A 59 -14.48 9.44 -2.32
N SER A 60 -14.02 9.50 -3.56
CA SER A 60 -12.70 10.03 -3.88
C SER A 60 -12.54 11.47 -3.41
N THR A 61 -11.45 11.75 -2.75
CA THR A 61 -11.04 13.12 -2.39
C THR A 61 -10.06 13.68 -3.40
N GLY A 62 -9.41 12.84 -4.19
CA GLY A 62 -8.48 13.20 -5.24
C GLY A 62 -7.22 12.34 -5.23
N ILE A 63 -6.50 12.42 -6.35
CA ILE A 63 -5.29 11.66 -6.65
C ILE A 63 -4.08 12.59 -6.49
N PHE A 64 -2.97 12.05 -5.99
CA PHE A 64 -1.69 12.74 -5.95
C PHE A 64 -0.52 11.77 -6.12
N THR A 65 0.63 12.31 -6.48
CA THR A 65 1.90 11.59 -6.58
C THR A 65 2.88 12.13 -5.55
N VAL A 66 3.94 11.37 -5.30
CA VAL A 66 5.05 11.78 -4.43
C VAL A 66 6.33 11.73 -5.25
N SER A 67 7.16 12.75 -5.12
CA SER A 67 8.46 12.84 -5.79
C SER A 67 9.55 12.06 -5.04
N ASP A 68 10.74 11.90 -5.63
CA ASP A 68 11.86 11.16 -5.01
C ASP A 68 12.35 11.77 -3.69
N ASP A 69 12.11 13.07 -3.48
CA ASP A 69 12.40 13.79 -2.24
C ASP A 69 11.23 13.76 -1.22
N GLY A 70 10.21 12.93 -1.46
CA GLY A 70 9.09 12.70 -0.55
C GLY A 70 8.01 13.80 -0.56
N MET A 71 8.01 14.69 -1.57
CA MET A 71 7.05 15.77 -1.68
C MET A 71 5.78 15.34 -2.41
N ALA A 72 4.62 15.50 -1.78
CA ALA A 72 3.34 15.27 -2.42
C ALA A 72 3.00 16.37 -3.43
N SER A 73 2.44 15.99 -4.59
CA SER A 73 2.03 16.92 -5.65
C SER A 73 0.80 17.76 -5.27
N ALA A 74 0.00 17.29 -4.32
CA ALA A 74 -1.12 18.00 -3.72
C ALA A 74 -1.30 17.59 -2.26
N THR A 75 -1.67 18.55 -1.41
CA THR A 75 -1.96 18.34 0.02
C THR A 75 -3.30 18.95 0.45
N GLU A 76 -4.00 19.60 -0.47
CA GLU A 76 -5.32 20.19 -0.25
C GLU A 76 -6.28 19.75 -1.36
N PHE A 77 -7.47 19.32 -0.98
CA PHE A 77 -8.48 18.78 -1.88
C PHE A 77 -9.84 19.38 -1.54
N VAL A 78 -10.49 19.96 -2.54
CA VAL A 78 -11.86 20.46 -2.41
C VAL A 78 -12.80 19.26 -2.47
N LEU A 79 -13.61 19.08 -1.42
CA LEU A 79 -14.53 17.95 -1.32
C LEU A 79 -15.77 18.16 -2.22
N SER A 80 -16.16 17.11 -2.92
CA SER A 80 -17.36 17.09 -3.76
C SER A 80 -18.64 16.74 -2.99
N VAL A 81 -18.51 16.39 -1.70
CA VAL A 81 -19.59 15.95 -0.82
C VAL A 81 -19.52 16.66 0.53
N ASP A 82 -20.65 16.68 1.23
CA ASP A 82 -20.67 17.12 2.63
C ASP A 82 -19.98 16.07 3.51
N PRO A 83 -18.90 16.42 4.23
CA PRO A 83 -18.17 15.47 5.04
C PRO A 83 -18.82 15.17 6.40
N VAL A 84 -19.96 15.75 6.73
CA VAL A 84 -20.60 15.63 8.08
C VAL A 84 -20.89 14.18 8.46
N THR A 85 -21.21 13.31 7.49
CA THR A 85 -21.47 11.88 7.74
C THR A 85 -20.26 10.98 7.43
N ALA A 86 -19.10 11.56 7.15
CA ALA A 86 -17.90 10.78 6.91
C ALA A 86 -17.43 10.11 8.20
N SER A 87 -17.21 8.80 8.15
CA SER A 87 -16.79 7.98 9.28
C SER A 87 -15.29 7.76 9.37
N SER A 88 -14.62 7.67 8.22
CA SER A 88 -13.18 7.39 8.15
C SER A 88 -12.59 7.91 6.84
N PHE A 89 -11.25 7.98 6.82
CA PHE A 89 -10.46 8.24 5.63
C PHE A 89 -9.55 7.03 5.34
N VAL A 90 -9.41 6.67 4.05
CA VAL A 90 -8.52 5.62 3.57
C VAL A 90 -7.63 6.20 2.48
N LEU A 91 -6.35 5.86 2.50
CA LEU A 91 -5.39 6.14 1.44
C LEU A 91 -5.02 4.83 0.76
N THR A 92 -5.20 4.78 -0.55
CA THR A 92 -4.88 3.61 -1.38
C THR A 92 -3.72 3.90 -2.35
N VAL A 93 -3.18 2.83 -2.92
CA VAL A 93 -2.29 2.87 -4.09
C VAL A 93 -3.10 2.42 -5.29
N GLU A 94 -3.30 3.32 -6.25
CA GLU A 94 -4.13 3.08 -7.44
C GLU A 94 -3.27 2.99 -8.70
N PRO A 95 -3.69 2.23 -9.74
CA PRO A 95 -3.07 2.30 -11.06
C PRO A 95 -3.12 3.72 -11.64
N SER A 96 -2.18 4.06 -12.49
CA SER A 96 -2.18 5.35 -13.21
C SER A 96 -1.90 5.15 -14.70
N PRO A 97 -2.87 5.40 -15.62
CA PRO A 97 -4.26 5.86 -15.33
C PRO A 97 -5.11 4.78 -14.66
N ASP A 98 -6.03 5.22 -13.79
CA ASP A 98 -6.98 4.33 -13.14
C ASP A 98 -8.29 4.24 -13.96
N PRO A 99 -8.68 3.05 -14.43
CA PRO A 99 -9.94 2.85 -15.14
C PRO A 99 -11.13 2.52 -14.22
N ASP A 100 -10.87 2.23 -12.92
CA ASP A 100 -11.89 1.80 -11.95
C ASP A 100 -12.18 2.93 -10.95
N PRO A 101 -13.43 3.41 -10.83
CA PRO A 101 -13.78 4.47 -9.88
C PRO A 101 -13.91 3.98 -8.42
N THR A 102 -13.54 2.75 -8.12
CA THR A 102 -13.59 2.15 -6.77
C THR A 102 -12.18 1.97 -6.20
N PRO A 103 -12.00 2.06 -4.86
CA PRO A 103 -10.69 1.85 -4.26
C PRO A 103 -10.11 0.49 -4.62
N SER A 104 -8.82 0.45 -4.90
CA SER A 104 -8.06 -0.81 -5.02
C SER A 104 -8.03 -1.55 -3.68
N ALA A 105 -7.63 -2.82 -3.69
CA ALA A 105 -7.40 -3.58 -2.46
C ALA A 105 -6.15 -3.14 -1.67
N VAL A 106 -5.33 -2.26 -2.24
CA VAL A 106 -4.05 -1.82 -1.66
C VAL A 106 -4.26 -0.62 -0.75
N HIS A 107 -4.86 -0.85 0.42
CA HIS A 107 -5.09 0.17 1.44
C HIS A 107 -3.83 0.38 2.28
N LEU A 108 -3.19 1.54 2.12
CA LEU A 108 -1.92 1.84 2.77
C LEU A 108 -2.09 2.45 4.16
N LEU A 109 -2.92 3.47 4.29
CA LEU A 109 -3.19 4.16 5.55
C LEU A 109 -4.68 4.35 5.74
N ALA A 110 -5.14 4.32 6.98
CA ALA A 110 -6.51 4.69 7.30
C ALA A 110 -6.61 5.30 8.69
N GLY A 111 -7.74 5.96 8.98
CA GLY A 111 -8.07 6.51 10.28
C GLY A 111 -9.54 6.92 10.39
N ASP A 112 -10.13 6.77 11.58
CA ASP A 112 -11.49 7.19 11.86
C ASP A 112 -11.56 8.73 12.03
N LEU A 113 -12.59 9.35 11.47
CA LEU A 113 -12.84 10.77 11.61
C LEU A 113 -13.47 11.06 12.98
N ALA A 114 -12.88 12.04 13.66
CA ALA A 114 -13.44 12.67 14.84
C ALA A 114 -13.23 14.19 14.74
N ASP A 115 -14.30 14.94 14.93
CA ASP A 115 -14.29 16.41 14.87
C ASP A 115 -13.59 16.96 13.59
N GLY A 116 -13.89 16.36 12.44
CA GLY A 116 -13.34 16.76 11.15
C GLY A 116 -11.85 16.43 10.96
N SER A 117 -11.28 15.52 11.75
CA SER A 117 -9.88 15.09 11.61
C SER A 117 -9.71 13.61 11.82
N ALA A 118 -8.66 13.01 11.24
CA ALA A 118 -8.27 11.62 11.48
C ALA A 118 -6.75 11.49 11.57
N GLN A 119 -6.27 10.68 12.51
CA GLN A 119 -4.90 10.20 12.53
C GLN A 119 -4.81 8.97 11.63
N LEU A 120 -3.84 8.94 10.73
CA LEU A 120 -3.67 7.90 9.72
C LEU A 120 -2.51 6.99 10.09
N SER A 121 -2.74 5.70 10.00
CA SER A 121 -1.73 4.69 10.30
C SER A 121 -1.96 3.41 9.49
N VAL A 122 -0.91 2.64 9.28
CA VAL A 122 -0.96 1.29 8.70
C VAL A 122 -1.67 0.30 9.65
N ALA A 123 -1.69 0.59 10.95
CA ALA A 123 -2.30 -0.29 11.96
C ALA A 123 -3.81 -0.23 11.99
N HIS A 124 -4.44 0.74 11.33
CA HIS A 124 -5.90 0.83 11.25
C HIS A 124 -6.49 -0.39 10.54
N ALA A 125 -7.65 -0.87 11.01
CA ALA A 125 -8.28 -2.09 10.50
C ALA A 125 -8.67 -2.03 9.00
N ALA A 126 -8.88 -0.82 8.47
CA ALA A 126 -9.13 -0.59 7.05
C ALA A 126 -7.84 -0.42 6.22
N ALA A 127 -6.66 -0.55 6.82
CA ALA A 127 -5.36 -0.58 6.15
C ALA A 127 -4.71 -1.96 6.36
N LEU A 128 -3.45 -2.04 6.80
CA LEU A 128 -2.80 -3.33 7.07
C LEU A 128 -3.31 -4.01 8.35
N GLY A 129 -3.95 -3.27 9.27
CA GLY A 129 -4.50 -3.79 10.52
C GLY A 129 -3.47 -4.17 11.59
N GLN A 130 -2.18 -3.88 11.36
CA GLN A 130 -1.06 -4.24 12.22
C GLN A 130 0.00 -3.11 12.20
N ASP A 131 0.67 -2.87 13.33
CA ASP A 131 1.73 -1.87 13.46
C ASP A 131 3.14 -2.43 13.18
N PHE A 132 3.26 -3.74 13.08
CA PHE A 132 4.52 -4.46 12.87
C PHE A 132 5.59 -4.23 13.95
N ALA A 133 5.25 -3.61 15.07
CA ALA A 133 6.20 -3.36 16.15
C ALA A 133 6.81 -4.66 16.72
N GLY A 134 6.08 -5.76 16.66
CA GLY A 134 6.54 -7.10 17.06
C GLY A 134 7.23 -7.91 15.96
N ALA A 135 7.37 -7.36 14.74
CA ALA A 135 8.03 -8.08 13.64
C ALA A 135 9.50 -8.37 13.98
N SER A 136 9.92 -9.58 13.72
CA SER A 136 11.31 -10.02 13.93
C SER A 136 11.64 -11.19 13.02
N GLY A 137 12.92 -11.46 12.84
CA GLY A 137 13.35 -12.59 12.04
C GLY A 137 14.85 -12.75 11.96
N ALA A 138 15.26 -13.90 11.44
CA ALA A 138 16.62 -14.19 11.12
C ALA A 138 16.70 -14.95 9.80
N TYR A 139 17.80 -14.76 9.12
CA TYR A 139 18.14 -15.46 7.89
C TYR A 139 19.49 -16.19 8.05
N ILE A 140 19.76 -17.10 7.14
CA ILE A 140 21.03 -17.80 6.99
C ILE A 140 21.51 -17.66 5.56
N LEU A 141 22.82 -17.68 5.37
CA LEU A 141 23.41 -17.96 4.06
C LEU A 141 23.61 -19.46 3.94
N GLY A 142 23.20 -20.02 2.83
CA GLY A 142 23.27 -21.45 2.60
C GLY A 142 22.59 -21.85 1.31
N ILE A 143 22.70 -23.12 0.96
CA ILE A 143 21.98 -23.74 -0.12
C ILE A 143 21.02 -24.75 0.50
N GLY A 144 19.71 -24.52 0.33
CA GLY A 144 18.67 -25.32 0.99
C GLY A 144 18.54 -26.72 0.42
N TYR A 145 18.73 -26.90 -0.90
CA TYR A 145 18.54 -28.21 -1.55
C TYR A 145 19.07 -28.23 -3.00
N PRO A 146 19.68 -29.37 -3.43
CA PRO A 146 20.11 -30.54 -2.66
C PRO A 146 21.48 -30.30 -2.00
N ALA A 147 21.63 -30.83 -0.78
CA ALA A 147 22.80 -30.69 0.08
C ALA A 147 24.14 -31.26 -0.49
N GLY A 148 24.22 -31.54 -1.75
CA GLY A 148 25.40 -32.09 -2.40
C GLY A 148 26.06 -31.19 -3.43
N LEU A 149 25.48 -30.00 -3.70
CA LEU A 149 26.03 -29.05 -4.68
C LEU A 149 26.97 -28.00 -4.07
N GLN A 150 27.13 -28.00 -2.75
CA GLN A 150 27.98 -27.06 -2.06
C GLN A 150 29.45 -27.39 -2.28
N THR A 151 30.16 -26.56 -3.02
CA THR A 151 31.61 -26.63 -3.17
C THR A 151 32.21 -25.28 -2.77
N GLY A 152 33.11 -25.30 -1.77
CA GLY A 152 33.78 -24.08 -1.32
C GLY A 152 32.85 -23.08 -0.66
N ASN A 153 32.87 -21.82 -1.12
CA ASN A 153 32.07 -20.72 -0.59
C ASN A 153 30.71 -20.55 -1.28
N SER A 154 30.17 -21.59 -1.91
CA SER A 154 28.89 -21.52 -2.63
C SER A 154 27.70 -21.16 -1.74
N TYR A 155 27.78 -21.40 -0.41
CA TYR A 155 26.76 -20.98 0.54
C TYR A 155 26.51 -19.47 0.53
N ARG A 156 27.46 -18.66 0.09
CA ARG A 156 27.32 -17.19 0.01
C ARG A 156 26.44 -16.71 -1.12
N ASN A 157 25.93 -17.61 -1.96
CA ASN A 157 25.06 -17.30 -3.09
C ASN A 157 23.59 -17.66 -2.85
N GLY A 158 23.25 -18.18 -1.68
CA GLY A 158 21.90 -18.49 -1.26
C GLY A 158 21.55 -17.82 0.05
N ILE A 159 20.29 -17.49 0.23
CA ILE A 159 19.72 -16.90 1.45
C ILE A 159 18.42 -17.58 1.80
N TRP A 160 18.23 -17.93 3.07
CA TRP A 160 17.02 -18.57 3.57
C TRP A 160 16.56 -17.92 4.87
N MET A 161 15.25 -17.79 5.05
CA MET A 161 14.60 -17.09 6.16
C MET A 161 13.81 -18.06 7.04
N PRO A 162 14.47 -18.96 7.79
CA PRO A 162 13.82 -20.03 8.55
C PRO A 162 13.09 -19.55 9.81
N SER A 163 13.33 -18.32 10.23
CA SER A 163 12.78 -17.76 11.45
C SER A 163 12.24 -16.37 11.19
N LEU A 164 10.96 -16.29 10.85
CA LEU A 164 10.23 -15.03 10.66
C LEU A 164 9.02 -15.00 11.59
N ASN A 165 8.87 -13.91 12.30
CA ASN A 165 7.68 -13.56 13.06
C ASN A 165 7.05 -12.30 12.42
N LEU A 166 6.16 -12.52 11.47
CA LEU A 166 5.45 -11.50 10.72
C LEU A 166 3.95 -11.74 10.84
N PRO A 167 3.13 -10.68 11.01
CA PRO A 167 1.68 -10.83 11.04
C PRO A 167 1.11 -11.27 9.69
N GLN A 168 -0.11 -11.80 9.71
CA GLN A 168 -0.86 -12.07 8.48
C GLN A 168 -1.22 -10.76 7.80
N LEU A 169 -1.00 -10.67 6.50
CA LEU A 169 -1.42 -9.52 5.68
C LEU A 169 -2.88 -9.67 5.22
N PRO A 170 -3.61 -8.56 5.06
CA PRO A 170 -4.90 -8.57 4.37
C PRO A 170 -4.72 -8.84 2.87
N SER A 171 -5.84 -9.09 2.17
CA SER A 171 -5.83 -9.21 0.70
C SER A 171 -5.31 -7.90 0.08
N GLY A 172 -4.66 -8.01 -1.08
CA GLY A 172 -4.01 -6.88 -1.75
C GLY A 172 -2.54 -6.69 -1.36
N TRP A 173 -2.02 -7.52 -0.44
CA TRP A 173 -0.65 -7.41 0.04
C TRP A 173 0.05 -8.78 0.15
N ALA A 174 1.34 -8.81 -0.14
CA ALA A 174 2.23 -9.95 0.07
C ALA A 174 3.55 -9.49 0.67
N TYR A 175 4.27 -10.37 1.34
CA TYR A 175 5.68 -10.14 1.67
C TYR A 175 6.56 -10.48 0.49
N GLU A 176 7.70 -9.81 0.40
CA GLU A 176 8.76 -10.17 -0.53
C GLU A 176 10.13 -10.05 0.13
N GLY A 177 10.97 -11.03 -0.11
CA GLY A 177 12.35 -11.03 0.34
C GLY A 177 13.27 -10.43 -0.72
N TRP A 178 14.32 -9.74 -0.27
CA TRP A 178 15.28 -9.05 -1.14
C TRP A 178 16.70 -9.21 -0.65
N VAL A 179 17.62 -9.28 -1.61
CA VAL A 179 19.02 -8.90 -1.40
C VAL A 179 19.34 -7.69 -2.26
N ILE A 180 20.04 -6.71 -1.70
CA ILE A 180 20.23 -5.40 -2.32
C ILE A 180 21.72 -5.10 -2.38
N GLY A 181 22.29 -5.10 -3.58
CA GLY A 181 23.69 -4.80 -3.85
C GLY A 181 23.85 -3.51 -4.67
N ALA A 182 25.09 -3.27 -5.12
CA ALA A 182 25.42 -2.09 -5.92
C ALA A 182 24.68 -2.05 -7.27
N ASP A 183 24.34 -3.20 -7.83
CA ASP A 183 23.62 -3.34 -9.11
C ASP A 183 22.08 -3.29 -8.94
N GLY A 184 21.60 -3.05 -7.72
CA GLY A 184 20.19 -2.95 -7.39
C GLY A 184 19.64 -4.13 -6.60
N PRO A 185 18.32 -4.14 -6.36
CA PRO A 185 17.64 -5.21 -5.63
C PRO A 185 17.45 -6.46 -6.49
N ILE A 186 17.53 -7.62 -5.84
CA ILE A 186 17.22 -8.94 -6.41
C ILE A 186 16.17 -9.57 -5.49
N THR A 187 15.03 -9.95 -6.04
CA THR A 187 13.99 -10.67 -5.30
C THR A 187 14.48 -12.05 -4.87
N THR A 188 14.06 -12.48 -3.70
CA THR A 188 14.26 -13.85 -3.19
C THR A 188 12.94 -14.59 -3.03
N GLY A 189 11.87 -14.09 -3.66
CA GLY A 189 10.55 -14.69 -3.71
C GLY A 189 9.52 -13.98 -2.84
N ARG A 190 8.24 -14.16 -3.20
CA ARG A 190 7.07 -13.57 -2.54
C ARG A 190 6.33 -14.62 -1.72
N PHE A 191 5.83 -14.24 -0.57
CA PHE A 191 5.10 -15.15 0.32
C PHE A 191 4.01 -14.41 1.10
N THR A 192 2.98 -15.15 1.51
CA THR A 192 1.88 -14.60 2.33
C THR A 192 1.93 -15.05 3.78
N ALA A 193 2.74 -16.08 4.06
CA ALA A 193 2.92 -16.61 5.40
C ALA A 193 4.37 -17.01 5.67
N PRO A 194 4.95 -16.66 6.83
CA PRO A 194 6.36 -16.89 7.13
C PRO A 194 6.81 -18.37 7.13
N GLY A 195 5.90 -19.28 7.41
CA GLY A 195 6.17 -20.72 7.49
C GLY A 195 5.85 -21.50 6.22
N THR A 196 5.84 -20.83 5.06
CA THR A 196 5.58 -21.45 3.76
C THR A 196 6.70 -21.14 2.79
N GLN A 197 6.83 -21.94 1.74
CA GLN A 197 7.67 -21.58 0.60
C GLN A 197 7.17 -20.28 -0.03
N ASP A 198 8.06 -19.53 -0.62
CA ASP A 198 7.72 -18.39 -1.47
C ASP A 198 7.26 -18.81 -2.88
N SER A 199 7.02 -17.85 -3.73
CA SER A 199 6.41 -18.04 -5.05
C SER A 199 7.26 -18.83 -6.03
N ASP A 200 8.58 -18.88 -5.85
CA ASP A 200 9.51 -19.57 -6.74
C ASP A 200 10.31 -20.71 -6.06
N GLY A 201 9.98 -21.04 -4.80
CA GLY A 201 10.59 -22.12 -4.05
C GLY A 201 12.07 -21.90 -3.81
N SER A 202 12.94 -22.83 -4.19
CA SER A 202 14.39 -22.66 -4.09
C SER A 202 14.98 -21.70 -5.14
N GLY A 203 14.16 -21.02 -5.93
CA GLY A 203 14.56 -20.19 -7.05
C GLY A 203 14.77 -20.97 -8.35
N SER A 204 14.67 -20.27 -9.47
CA SER A 204 14.72 -20.88 -10.83
C SER A 204 16.02 -21.61 -11.13
N ALA A 205 17.13 -21.24 -10.49
CA ALA A 205 18.44 -21.86 -10.70
C ALA A 205 18.60 -23.18 -9.93
N ALA A 206 17.75 -23.47 -8.93
CA ALA A 206 17.85 -24.64 -8.06
C ALA A 206 16.70 -25.65 -8.22
N GLY A 207 15.68 -25.35 -8.98
CA GLY A 207 14.57 -26.28 -9.19
C GLY A 207 13.20 -25.62 -9.33
N GLY A 208 13.10 -24.34 -9.02
CA GLY A 208 11.88 -23.56 -9.19
C GLY A 208 10.77 -23.87 -8.17
N PRO A 209 9.53 -23.49 -8.48
CA PRO A 209 8.40 -23.62 -7.56
C PRO A 209 8.18 -25.04 -7.06
N GLY A 210 7.87 -25.17 -5.77
CA GLY A 210 7.63 -26.47 -5.14
C GLY A 210 8.89 -27.21 -4.70
N THR A 211 10.07 -26.62 -4.84
CA THR A 211 11.35 -27.15 -4.34
C THR A 211 11.83 -26.36 -3.13
N GLY A 212 12.71 -26.98 -2.32
CA GLY A 212 13.27 -26.34 -1.12
C GLY A 212 12.45 -26.57 0.16
N PRO A 213 12.89 -25.96 1.26
CA PRO A 213 12.23 -26.05 2.57
C PRO A 213 10.93 -25.26 2.64
N ASN A 214 10.14 -25.48 3.70
CA ASN A 214 8.87 -24.78 3.95
C ASN A 214 9.09 -23.41 4.64
N PHE A 215 9.94 -22.58 4.09
CA PHE A 215 10.15 -21.19 4.48
C PHE A 215 10.76 -20.41 3.30
N PRO A 216 10.66 -19.09 3.28
CA PRO A 216 11.12 -18.28 2.17
C PRO A 216 12.64 -18.31 2.00
N GLY A 217 13.09 -18.19 0.75
CA GLY A 217 14.50 -18.05 0.41
C GLY A 217 14.86 -18.65 -0.94
N GLN A 218 16.10 -18.49 -1.32
CA GLN A 218 16.60 -18.88 -2.63
C GLN A 218 18.00 -19.49 -2.56
N ASP A 219 18.20 -20.63 -3.23
CA ASP A 219 19.49 -21.33 -3.20
C ASP A 219 20.57 -20.62 -4.01
N PHE A 220 20.26 -20.18 -5.21
CA PHE A 220 21.21 -19.52 -6.10
C PHE A 220 20.59 -18.25 -6.68
N LEU A 221 21.03 -17.13 -6.16
CA LEU A 221 20.75 -15.84 -6.79
C LEU A 221 21.53 -15.72 -8.08
N SER A 222 20.95 -15.06 -9.09
CA SER A 222 21.51 -15.03 -10.43
C SER A 222 22.97 -14.61 -10.47
N GLN A 223 23.82 -15.48 -11.05
CA GLN A 223 25.23 -15.37 -11.46
C GLN A 223 26.28 -14.88 -10.51
N PRO A 224 27.41 -15.52 -10.44
CA PRO A 224 28.08 -15.85 -9.19
C PRO A 224 28.16 -14.64 -8.25
N ILE A 225 27.17 -14.53 -7.39
CA ILE A 225 27.04 -13.50 -6.37
C ILE A 225 27.72 -13.98 -5.09
N ASP A 226 28.47 -13.10 -4.43
CA ASP A 226 28.91 -13.28 -3.05
C ASP A 226 28.13 -12.27 -2.20
N LEU A 227 27.10 -12.73 -1.49
CA LEU A 227 26.24 -11.90 -0.66
C LEU A 227 26.98 -11.22 0.49
N THR A 228 28.15 -11.72 0.89
CA THR A 228 28.99 -11.11 1.92
C THR A 228 29.82 -9.94 1.39
N SER A 229 29.68 -9.63 0.11
CA SER A 229 30.44 -8.55 -0.56
C SER A 229 29.62 -7.28 -0.73
N GLY A 230 29.06 -6.75 0.38
CA GLY A 230 28.39 -5.45 0.39
C GLY A 230 26.89 -5.49 0.01
N TYR A 231 26.25 -6.64 0.23
CA TYR A 231 24.79 -6.75 0.09
C TYR A 231 24.09 -6.50 1.42
N ALA A 232 22.87 -5.95 1.32
CA ALA A 232 21.89 -5.89 2.39
C ALA A 232 20.79 -6.96 2.18
N ALA A 233 20.09 -7.32 3.23
CA ALA A 233 18.88 -8.16 3.16
C ALA A 233 17.68 -7.38 3.66
N ALA A 234 16.50 -7.58 3.05
CA ALA A 234 15.27 -6.92 3.48
C ALA A 234 14.05 -7.80 3.23
N ILE A 235 13.00 -7.54 4.00
CA ILE A 235 11.64 -8.00 3.72
C ILE A 235 10.77 -6.76 3.60
N THR A 236 10.02 -6.65 2.51
CA THR A 236 9.04 -5.60 2.27
C THR A 236 7.62 -6.17 2.26
N ILE A 237 6.64 -5.27 2.34
CA ILE A 237 5.23 -5.56 2.11
C ILE A 237 4.89 -4.92 0.77
N GLU A 238 4.57 -5.76 -0.20
CA GLU A 238 4.35 -5.38 -1.60
C GLU A 238 2.86 -5.40 -1.96
N PRO A 239 2.40 -4.49 -2.82
CA PRO A 239 1.07 -4.60 -3.43
C PRO A 239 0.90 -5.93 -4.18
N GLU A 240 -0.32 -6.50 -4.15
CA GLU A 240 -0.66 -7.70 -4.90
C GLU A 240 -1.81 -7.40 -5.88
N PRO A 241 -1.65 -7.51 -7.20
CA PRO A 241 -0.45 -7.95 -7.92
C PRO A 241 0.66 -6.90 -7.93
N ASP A 242 1.90 -7.37 -7.87
CA ASP A 242 3.08 -6.54 -7.98
C ASP A 242 3.59 -6.51 -9.42
N ASN A 243 3.90 -5.31 -9.90
CA ASN A 243 4.46 -5.08 -11.23
C ASN A 243 5.83 -4.38 -11.15
N SER A 244 6.36 -4.16 -9.95
CA SER A 244 7.62 -3.43 -9.75
C SER A 244 8.80 -4.39 -9.60
N PRO A 245 9.92 -4.18 -10.31
CA PRO A 245 11.15 -4.93 -10.10
C PRO A 245 11.94 -4.43 -8.88
N ALA A 246 11.43 -3.46 -8.14
CA ALA A 246 12.07 -2.81 -7.00
C ALA A 246 11.17 -2.87 -5.76
N PRO A 247 11.75 -3.00 -4.56
CA PRO A 247 10.98 -3.10 -3.32
C PRO A 247 10.13 -1.86 -3.06
N PHE A 248 8.91 -2.07 -2.54
CA PHE A 248 8.05 -1.02 -2.03
C PHE A 248 8.64 -0.47 -0.73
N SER A 249 9.54 0.48 -0.86
CA SER A 249 10.41 0.93 0.24
C SER A 249 9.66 1.61 1.38
N ALA A 250 8.41 2.06 1.17
CA ALA A 250 7.56 2.63 2.21
C ALA A 250 7.21 1.63 3.32
N LEU A 251 7.13 0.33 3.00
CA LEU A 251 6.70 -0.71 3.91
C LEU A 251 7.77 -1.81 4.03
N LYS A 252 8.84 -1.52 4.74
CA LYS A 252 9.95 -2.46 4.99
C LYS A 252 10.01 -2.82 6.48
N PRO A 253 9.26 -3.84 6.93
CA PRO A 253 9.24 -4.21 8.35
C PRO A 253 10.56 -4.74 8.88
N LEU A 254 11.35 -5.41 8.04
CA LEU A 254 12.60 -6.05 8.45
C LEU A 254 13.73 -5.73 7.46
N ALA A 255 14.90 -5.37 7.97
CA ALA A 255 16.10 -5.16 7.17
C ALA A 255 17.39 -5.53 7.92
N ASP A 256 18.41 -5.88 7.17
CA ASP A 256 19.80 -5.91 7.60
C ASP A 256 20.63 -5.14 6.57
N ALA A 257 21.27 -4.08 7.02
CA ALA A 257 21.99 -3.15 6.15
C ALA A 257 23.26 -3.77 5.53
N MET A 258 23.78 -4.85 6.09
CA MET A 258 24.99 -5.51 5.60
C MET A 258 25.01 -6.99 6.00
N ILE A 259 24.96 -7.85 5.01
CA ILE A 259 25.12 -9.29 5.18
C ILE A 259 26.58 -9.59 5.52
N GLU A 260 26.81 -10.25 6.64
CA GLU A 260 28.16 -10.65 7.08
C GLU A 260 28.46 -12.11 6.73
N ASP A 261 29.74 -12.45 6.68
CA ASP A 261 30.21 -13.84 6.59
C ASP A 261 30.33 -14.45 7.99
N VAL A 262 29.23 -15.01 8.47
CA VAL A 262 29.20 -15.73 9.74
C VAL A 262 29.34 -17.25 9.56
N GLY A 263 29.68 -17.69 8.37
CA GLY A 263 29.84 -19.09 7.98
C GLY A 263 28.55 -19.72 7.46
N ASP A 264 28.68 -20.90 6.87
CA ASP A 264 27.59 -21.66 6.28
C ASP A 264 26.49 -21.95 7.33
N HIS A 265 25.25 -21.58 7.02
CA HIS A 265 24.08 -21.68 7.91
C HIS A 265 24.18 -20.90 9.22
N GLY A 266 25.14 -19.98 9.35
CA GLY A 266 25.20 -19.05 10.49
C GLY A 266 24.00 -18.10 10.45
N ALA A 267 23.30 -17.95 11.58
CA ALA A 267 22.12 -17.08 11.65
C ALA A 267 22.52 -15.61 11.78
N GLN A 268 21.85 -14.76 11.01
CA GLN A 268 21.93 -13.30 11.07
C GLN A 268 20.53 -12.72 11.32
N GLY A 269 20.45 -11.71 12.17
CA GLY A 269 19.15 -11.12 12.58
C GLY A 269 18.78 -9.92 11.73
N PHE A 270 17.50 -9.79 11.42
CA PHE A 270 16.96 -8.54 10.90
C PHE A 270 16.72 -7.52 12.01
N VAL A 271 16.87 -6.25 11.66
CA VAL A 271 16.41 -5.10 12.46
C VAL A 271 14.96 -4.79 12.08
N ASN A 272 14.12 -4.49 13.08
CA ASN A 272 12.75 -4.03 12.84
C ASN A 272 12.76 -2.55 12.44
N GLU A 273 12.22 -2.25 11.26
CA GLU A 273 12.16 -0.92 10.67
C GLU A 273 10.73 -0.34 10.63
N ALA A 274 9.76 -0.98 11.28
CA ALA A 274 8.36 -0.56 11.25
C ALA A 274 8.10 0.87 11.79
N ALA A 275 9.00 1.39 12.61
CA ALA A 275 8.95 2.78 13.07
C ALA A 275 9.08 3.82 11.93
N SER A 276 9.59 3.41 10.77
CA SER A 276 9.72 4.25 9.57
C SER A 276 8.48 4.22 8.66
N PHE A 277 7.47 3.44 8.99
CA PHE A 277 6.28 3.30 8.17
C PHE A 277 5.54 4.62 7.99
N PRO A 278 4.86 4.82 6.85
CA PRO A 278 4.10 6.02 6.63
C PRO A 278 3.03 6.22 7.70
N SER A 279 2.84 7.48 8.06
CA SER A 279 1.80 7.90 9.00
C SER A 279 1.47 9.36 8.76
N GLY A 280 0.35 9.83 9.31
CA GLY A 280 -0.02 11.20 9.14
C GLY A 280 -1.40 11.54 9.69
N ARG A 281 -1.97 12.60 9.16
CA ARG A 281 -3.31 13.06 9.55
C ARG A 281 -3.99 13.76 8.39
N ILE A 282 -5.32 13.76 8.43
CA ILE A 282 -6.14 14.68 7.67
C ILE A 282 -6.88 15.63 8.59
N SER A 283 -7.25 16.79 8.05
CA SER A 283 -8.21 17.71 8.67
C SER A 283 -9.13 18.30 7.60
N ILE A 284 -10.39 18.51 7.96
CA ILE A 284 -11.41 19.06 7.08
C ILE A 284 -11.84 20.41 7.64
N SER A 285 -11.87 21.44 6.78
CA SER A 285 -12.34 22.78 7.10
C SER A 285 -13.44 23.20 6.13
N ASN A 286 -14.40 23.96 6.63
CA ASN A 286 -15.51 24.57 5.84
C ASN A 286 -15.16 26.00 5.47
#